data_2588401b6d21368b2eb44115867814bf
#
_entry.id   2588401b6d21368b2eb44115867814bf
#
_cell.length_a   1.000
_cell.length_b   1.000
_cell.length_c   1.000
_cell.angle_alpha   90.00
_cell.angle_beta   90.00
_cell.angle_gamma   90.00
#
_symmetry.space_group_name_H-M   'P 1'
#
loop_
_entity.id
_entity.type
_entity.pdbx_description
1 polymer ?
#
loop_
_entity_poly.entity_id
_entity_poly.type
_entity_poly.pdbx_seq_one_letter_code
_entity_poly.pdbx_strand_id
1 'polypeptide(L)'
;MIEPIRLAFDVDCPADHAFDVWTGRISAWWPADHTVSGEADVAVVLEPRPGGRIFERTAAGIEHDWGEIVTWEPPSRFVYLWHLRRDRADATEVEIRFIERGDETTRVEIEHRGWEALGADGEAWRDRNNGGWATLLPHFVAAAAGGRPATTRSP
;
A
#
# COMPACT_ATOMS: atom_id res chain seq x y z
N MET A 1 18.39 5.87 -16.21
CA MET A 1 17.05 5.43 -15.74
C MET A 1 17.22 4.43 -14.60
N ILE A 2 16.46 4.59 -13.53
CA ILE A 2 16.51 3.70 -12.38
C ILE A 2 15.40 2.66 -12.53
N GLU A 3 15.76 1.39 -12.38
CA GLU A 3 14.79 0.30 -12.53
C GLU A 3 13.67 0.40 -11.48
N PRO A 4 12.41 0.18 -11.87
CA PRO A 4 11.33 0.10 -10.89
C PRO A 4 11.51 -1.09 -9.96
N ILE A 5 10.91 -0.99 -8.78
CA ILE A 5 10.74 -2.16 -7.93
C ILE A 5 9.52 -2.92 -8.46
N ARG A 6 9.69 -4.22 -8.73
CA ARG A 6 8.59 -5.07 -9.18
C ARG A 6 8.48 -6.26 -8.25
N LEU A 7 7.31 -6.42 -7.66
CA LEU A 7 7.03 -7.49 -6.71
C LEU A 7 5.75 -8.22 -7.13
N ALA A 8 5.69 -9.51 -6.85
CA ALA A 8 4.50 -10.29 -7.12
C ALA A 8 4.40 -11.42 -6.10
N PHE A 9 3.20 -11.67 -5.61
CA PHE A 9 2.94 -12.72 -4.63
C PHE A 9 1.46 -13.08 -4.66
N ASP A 10 1.12 -14.21 -4.05
CA ASP A 10 -0.27 -14.65 -3.96
C ASP A 10 -0.80 -14.48 -2.54
N VAL A 11 -2.09 -14.17 -2.43
CA VAL A 11 -2.79 -14.15 -1.15
C VAL A 11 -3.99 -15.09 -1.21
N ASP A 12 -4.34 -15.67 -0.06
CA ASP A 12 -5.38 -16.70 0.01
C ASP A 12 -6.75 -16.10 0.26
N CYS A 13 -7.21 -15.29 -0.69
CA CYS A 13 -8.53 -14.65 -0.62
C CYS A 13 -8.94 -14.16 -2.01
N PRO A 14 -10.24 -13.88 -2.22
CA PRO A 14 -10.70 -13.28 -3.48
C PRO A 14 -10.14 -11.87 -3.69
N ALA A 15 -10.12 -11.42 -4.94
CA ALA A 15 -9.54 -10.12 -5.31
C ALA A 15 -10.25 -8.95 -4.64
N ASP A 16 -11.58 -8.99 -4.54
CA ASP A 16 -12.34 -7.92 -3.89
C ASP A 16 -11.99 -7.79 -2.40
N HIS A 17 -11.78 -8.92 -1.74
CA HIS A 17 -11.34 -8.91 -0.35
C HIS A 17 -9.91 -8.37 -0.21
N ALA A 18 -9.01 -8.83 -1.06
CA ALA A 18 -7.62 -8.35 -1.04
C ALA A 18 -7.55 -6.85 -1.26
N PHE A 19 -8.32 -6.35 -2.22
CA PHE A 19 -8.40 -4.92 -2.50
C PHE A 19 -8.93 -4.15 -1.28
N ASP A 20 -10.00 -4.64 -0.65
CA ASP A 20 -10.58 -4.00 0.53
C ASP A 20 -9.61 -3.98 1.71
N VAL A 21 -8.89 -5.07 1.94
CA VAL A 21 -7.91 -5.13 3.03
C VAL A 21 -6.80 -4.11 2.80
N TRP A 22 -6.30 -4.00 1.57
CA TRP A 22 -5.25 -3.03 1.29
C TRP A 22 -5.74 -1.60 1.45
N THR A 23 -6.94 -1.29 1.00
CA THR A 23 -7.43 0.08 0.94
C THR A 23 -8.28 0.47 2.14
N GLY A 24 -9.45 -0.14 2.28
CA GLY A 24 -10.40 0.24 3.33
C GLY A 24 -9.97 -0.17 4.72
N ARG A 25 -9.15 -1.21 4.83
CA ARG A 25 -8.68 -1.73 6.13
C ARG A 25 -7.18 -1.56 6.33
N ILE A 26 -6.60 -0.60 5.63
CA ILE A 26 -5.15 -0.41 5.66
C ILE A 26 -4.64 -0.15 7.08
N SER A 27 -5.40 0.54 7.90
CA SER A 27 -5.00 0.88 9.26
C SER A 27 -4.88 -0.36 10.16
N ALA A 28 -5.58 -1.44 9.81
CA ALA A 28 -5.58 -2.65 10.63
C ALA A 28 -4.26 -3.43 10.57
N TRP A 29 -3.50 -3.29 9.48
CA TRP A 29 -2.28 -4.09 9.30
C TRP A 29 -1.02 -3.27 9.09
N TRP A 30 -1.13 -1.96 8.90
CA TRP A 30 0.04 -1.10 8.64
C TRP A 30 0.88 -0.96 9.90
N PRO A 31 2.20 -1.29 9.87
CA PRO A 31 3.03 -1.21 11.06
C PRO A 31 3.29 0.23 11.51
N ALA A 32 3.31 0.45 12.81
CA ALA A 32 3.53 1.79 13.38
C ALA A 32 4.91 2.36 13.02
N ASP A 33 5.90 1.50 12.83
CA ASP A 33 7.25 1.96 12.51
C ASP A 33 7.42 2.35 11.03
N HIS A 34 6.37 2.18 10.22
CA HIS A 34 6.34 2.62 8.83
C HIS A 34 5.54 3.92 8.66
N THR A 35 5.50 4.75 9.69
CA THR A 35 4.75 6.01 9.68
C THR A 35 5.71 7.20 9.82
N VAL A 36 5.19 8.41 9.62
CA VAL A 36 5.98 9.63 9.81
C VAL A 36 6.18 9.92 11.28
N SER A 37 5.11 9.82 12.09
CA SER A 37 5.16 10.14 13.50
C SER A 37 5.81 9.06 14.35
N GLY A 38 5.71 7.80 13.94
CA GLY A 38 6.17 6.68 14.74
C GLY A 38 5.36 6.42 15.99
N GLU A 39 4.23 7.09 16.15
CA GLU A 39 3.40 6.94 17.35
C GLU A 39 2.58 5.64 17.30
N ALA A 40 2.26 5.10 18.48
CA ALA A 40 1.56 3.82 18.58
C ALA A 40 0.11 3.89 18.10
N ASP A 41 -0.58 5.00 18.41
CA ASP A 41 -2.01 5.13 18.17
C ASP A 41 -2.28 5.99 16.94
N VAL A 42 -1.76 5.54 15.79
CA VAL A 42 -1.91 6.23 14.51
C VAL A 42 -2.95 5.51 13.66
N ALA A 43 -3.89 6.28 13.10
CA ALA A 43 -4.82 5.77 12.10
C ALA A 43 -4.24 6.06 10.71
N VAL A 44 -4.23 5.06 9.84
CA VAL A 44 -3.85 5.23 8.44
C VAL A 44 -5.13 5.33 7.62
N VAL A 45 -5.27 6.38 6.83
CA VAL A 45 -6.47 6.64 6.05
C VAL A 45 -6.12 6.68 4.57
N LEU A 46 -6.89 5.95 3.78
CA LEU A 46 -6.79 5.97 2.33
C LEU A 46 -8.18 6.35 1.80
N GLU A 47 -8.30 7.52 1.21
CA GLU A 47 -9.57 8.00 0.69
C GLU A 47 -9.86 7.32 -0.65
N PRO A 48 -10.96 6.57 -0.77
CA PRO A 48 -11.16 5.63 -1.88
C PRO A 48 -11.74 6.30 -3.14
N ARG A 49 -10.94 7.15 -3.78
CA ARG A 49 -11.36 7.85 -5.00
C ARG A 49 -10.16 8.48 -5.70
N PRO A 50 -10.25 8.78 -7.00
CA PRO A 50 -9.21 9.58 -7.66
C PRO A 50 -9.06 10.93 -6.96
N GLY A 51 -7.83 11.36 -6.73
CA GLY A 51 -7.54 12.56 -5.97
C GLY A 51 -7.62 12.40 -4.47
N GLY A 52 -8.00 11.22 -3.98
CA GLY A 52 -8.06 10.95 -2.56
C GLY A 52 -6.68 10.97 -1.91
N ARG A 53 -6.64 11.35 -0.64
CA ARG A 53 -5.39 11.42 0.12
C ARG A 53 -5.07 10.09 0.78
N ILE A 54 -3.77 9.82 0.94
CA ILE A 54 -3.30 8.75 1.82
C ILE A 54 -2.51 9.47 2.91
N PHE A 55 -2.89 9.27 4.17
CA PHE A 55 -2.28 10.01 5.26
C PHE A 55 -2.39 9.25 6.57
N GLU A 56 -1.60 9.67 7.54
CA GLU A 56 -1.74 9.18 8.92
C GLU A 56 -2.33 10.29 9.79
N ARG A 57 -3.09 9.87 10.80
CA ARG A 57 -3.62 10.79 11.81
C ARG A 57 -3.22 10.29 13.17
N THR A 58 -2.54 11.16 13.93
CA THR A 58 -2.12 10.80 15.30
C THR A 58 -3.28 10.92 16.28
N ALA A 59 -3.09 10.41 17.50
CA ALA A 59 -4.10 10.53 18.56
C ALA A 59 -4.45 11.99 18.87
N ALA A 60 -3.50 12.91 18.67
CA ALA A 60 -3.72 14.34 18.85
C ALA A 60 -4.44 15.00 17.68
N GLY A 61 -4.72 14.27 16.62
CA GLY A 61 -5.40 14.80 15.44
C GLY A 61 -4.48 15.41 14.39
N ILE A 62 -3.17 15.25 14.55
CA ILE A 62 -2.20 15.76 13.57
C ILE A 62 -2.15 14.81 12.37
N GLU A 63 -2.22 15.38 11.16
CA GLU A 63 -2.21 14.60 9.93
C GLU A 63 -0.90 14.80 9.17
N HIS A 64 -0.36 13.70 8.64
CA HIS A 64 0.83 13.71 7.81
C HIS A 64 0.50 13.04 6.48
N ASP A 65 0.59 13.78 5.39
CA ASP A 65 0.30 13.24 4.06
C ASP A 65 1.38 12.28 3.61
N TRP A 66 0.95 11.15 3.05
CA TRP A 66 1.85 10.14 2.49
C TRP A 66 1.79 10.12 0.98
N GLY A 67 0.62 10.39 0.40
CA GLY A 67 0.42 10.30 -1.03
C GLY A 67 -0.98 10.67 -1.46
N GLU A 68 -1.24 10.39 -2.73
CA GLU A 68 -2.50 10.77 -3.37
C GLU A 68 -2.89 9.72 -4.42
N ILE A 69 -4.15 9.32 -4.44
CA ILE A 69 -4.67 8.37 -5.43
C ILE A 69 -4.73 9.04 -6.80
N VAL A 70 -4.13 8.42 -7.79
CA VAL A 70 -4.17 8.89 -9.18
C VAL A 70 -5.21 8.12 -9.99
N THR A 71 -5.21 6.79 -9.86
CA THR A 71 -6.12 5.90 -10.58
C THR A 71 -6.84 5.02 -9.57
N TRP A 72 -8.14 4.83 -9.76
CA TRP A 72 -8.96 4.04 -8.84
C TRP A 72 -9.87 3.11 -9.62
N GLU A 73 -9.54 1.82 -9.65
CA GLU A 73 -10.26 0.80 -10.44
C GLU A 73 -10.53 -0.45 -9.60
N PRO A 74 -11.39 -0.36 -8.57
CA PRO A 74 -11.68 -1.51 -7.73
C PRO A 74 -12.44 -2.60 -8.52
N PRO A 75 -12.23 -3.86 -8.20
CA PRO A 75 -11.28 -4.38 -7.23
C PRO A 75 -9.95 -4.81 -7.86
N SER A 76 -9.63 -4.33 -9.06
CA SER A 76 -8.52 -4.85 -9.83
C SER A 76 -7.23 -4.06 -9.74
N ARG A 77 -7.33 -2.74 -9.51
CA ARG A 77 -6.12 -1.92 -9.63
C ARG A 77 -6.29 -0.55 -9.00
N PHE A 78 -5.22 0.00 -8.42
CA PHE A 78 -5.15 1.42 -8.14
C PHE A 78 -3.69 1.90 -8.23
N VAL A 79 -3.53 3.19 -8.48
CA VAL A 79 -2.22 3.83 -8.63
C VAL A 79 -2.19 5.04 -7.72
N TYR A 80 -1.09 5.24 -7.02
CA TYR A 80 -0.96 6.40 -6.14
C TYR A 80 0.44 6.97 -6.18
N LEU A 81 0.54 8.27 -5.88
CA LEU A 81 1.80 8.94 -5.65
C LEU A 81 2.23 8.66 -4.22
N TRP A 82 3.54 8.51 -4.01
CA TRP A 82 4.09 8.14 -2.71
C TRP A 82 5.22 9.08 -2.34
N HIS A 83 5.06 9.78 -1.21
CA HIS A 83 6.07 10.72 -0.74
C HIS A 83 6.22 10.72 0.78
N LEU A 84 5.98 9.58 1.42
CA LEU A 84 6.13 9.46 2.88
C LEU A 84 7.49 10.01 3.31
N ARG A 85 7.48 10.96 4.25
CA ARG A 85 8.66 11.67 4.75
C ARG A 85 9.36 12.54 3.71
N ARG A 86 8.67 12.88 2.60
CA ARG A 86 9.20 13.74 1.55
C ARG A 86 8.11 14.68 1.06
N ASP A 87 8.50 15.68 0.27
CA ASP A 87 7.53 16.60 -0.34
C ASP A 87 6.82 15.94 -1.51
N ARG A 88 5.60 16.39 -1.77
CA ARG A 88 4.82 15.89 -2.91
C ARG A 88 5.55 16.05 -4.24
N ALA A 89 6.37 17.09 -4.37
CA ALA A 89 7.17 17.30 -5.57
C ALA A 89 8.15 16.17 -5.85
N ASP A 90 8.54 15.42 -4.81
CA ASP A 90 9.47 14.31 -4.91
C ASP A 90 8.76 12.97 -4.91
N ALA A 91 7.47 12.95 -5.23
CA ALA A 91 6.70 11.73 -5.17
C ALA A 91 7.16 10.72 -6.22
N THR A 92 7.20 9.46 -5.80
CA THR A 92 7.29 8.33 -6.73
C THR A 92 5.89 7.79 -6.96
N GLU A 93 5.76 6.79 -7.83
CA GLU A 93 4.45 6.27 -8.19
C GLU A 93 4.38 4.78 -7.91
N VAL A 94 3.27 4.34 -7.31
CA VAL A 94 3.05 2.93 -6.99
C VAL A 94 1.78 2.46 -7.68
N GLU A 95 1.89 1.36 -8.40
CA GLU A 95 0.74 0.70 -9.02
C GLU A 95 0.57 -0.67 -8.38
N ILE A 96 -0.66 -0.99 -7.94
CA ILE A 96 -0.96 -2.27 -7.33
C ILE A 96 -2.11 -2.91 -8.11
N ARG A 97 -1.91 -4.14 -8.56
CA ARG A 97 -2.89 -4.92 -9.31
C ARG A 97 -3.29 -6.15 -8.51
N PHE A 98 -4.57 -6.46 -8.55
CA PHE A 98 -5.14 -7.62 -7.86
C PHE A 98 -5.78 -8.50 -8.92
N ILE A 99 -5.12 -9.62 -9.23
CA ILE A 99 -5.47 -10.49 -10.35
C ILE A 99 -6.04 -11.79 -9.79
N GLU A 100 -7.30 -12.09 -10.13
CA GLU A 100 -7.92 -13.32 -9.68
C GLU A 100 -7.24 -14.54 -10.30
N ARG A 101 -6.89 -15.51 -9.45
CA ARG A 101 -6.28 -16.77 -9.88
C ARG A 101 -7.17 -17.96 -9.56
N GLY A 102 -8.38 -17.72 -9.10
CA GLY A 102 -9.35 -18.70 -8.68
C GLY A 102 -10.27 -18.05 -7.66
N ASP A 103 -11.18 -18.84 -7.10
CA ASP A 103 -12.18 -18.28 -6.18
C ASP A 103 -11.57 -17.76 -4.88
N GLU A 104 -10.46 -18.33 -4.45
CA GLU A 104 -9.89 -18.07 -3.14
C GLU A 104 -8.42 -17.65 -3.20
N THR A 105 -7.94 -17.30 -4.38
CA THR A 105 -6.54 -16.89 -4.53
C THR A 105 -6.43 -15.69 -5.45
N THR A 106 -5.64 -14.72 -5.03
CA THR A 106 -5.37 -13.51 -5.81
C THR A 106 -3.87 -13.33 -5.92
N ARG A 107 -3.41 -13.04 -7.15
CA ARG A 107 -2.05 -12.61 -7.37
C ARG A 107 -1.99 -11.10 -7.23
N VAL A 108 -1.09 -10.61 -6.37
CA VAL A 108 -0.86 -9.18 -6.19
C VAL A 108 0.43 -8.82 -6.90
N GLU A 109 0.37 -7.82 -7.77
CA GLU A 109 1.54 -7.30 -8.46
C GLU A 109 1.74 -5.85 -8.11
N ILE A 110 2.97 -5.48 -7.76
CA ILE A 110 3.31 -4.13 -7.34
C ILE A 110 4.44 -3.62 -8.23
N GLU A 111 4.27 -2.43 -8.77
CA GLU A 111 5.35 -1.73 -9.44
C GLU A 111 5.51 -0.34 -8.79
N HIS A 112 6.70 -0.09 -8.25
CA HIS A 112 7.03 1.18 -7.63
C HIS A 112 8.10 1.84 -8.49
N ARG A 113 7.79 2.95 -9.13
CA ARG A 113 8.57 3.55 -10.20
C ARG A 113 8.70 5.06 -10.03
N GLY A 114 9.51 5.66 -10.91
CA GLY A 114 9.69 7.11 -10.90
C GLY A 114 10.82 7.58 -10.01
N TRP A 115 11.78 6.70 -9.71
CA TRP A 115 12.90 7.01 -8.82
C TRP A 115 13.79 8.12 -9.38
N GLU A 116 13.78 8.33 -10.70
CA GLU A 116 14.53 9.40 -11.36
C GLU A 116 14.12 10.79 -10.87
N ALA A 117 12.88 10.95 -10.45
CA ALA A 117 12.39 12.21 -9.95
C ALA A 117 13.15 12.69 -8.70
N LEU A 118 13.81 11.77 -8.01
CA LEU A 118 14.59 12.07 -6.82
C LEU A 118 16.03 12.44 -7.12
N GLY A 119 16.41 12.49 -8.39
CA GLY A 119 17.74 12.89 -8.82
C GLY A 119 18.82 11.94 -8.32
N ALA A 120 19.88 12.51 -7.78
CA ALA A 120 21.05 11.75 -7.33
C ALA A 120 20.74 10.76 -6.21
N ASP A 121 19.67 11.00 -5.44
CA ASP A 121 19.29 10.15 -4.31
C ASP A 121 18.35 9.02 -4.71
N GLY A 122 17.96 8.96 -5.97
CA GLY A 122 16.94 8.01 -6.44
C GLY A 122 17.24 6.55 -6.14
N GLU A 123 18.47 6.10 -6.40
CA GLU A 123 18.84 4.71 -6.13
C GLU A 123 18.81 4.38 -4.64
N ALA A 124 19.28 5.31 -3.80
CA ALA A 124 19.28 5.09 -2.35
C ALA A 124 17.85 5.00 -1.82
N TRP A 125 16.94 5.85 -2.31
CA TRP A 125 15.54 5.80 -1.93
C TRP A 125 14.87 4.52 -2.41
N ARG A 126 15.22 4.08 -3.64
CA ARG A 126 14.71 2.83 -4.18
C ARG A 126 15.10 1.66 -3.29
N ASP A 127 16.37 1.56 -2.92
CA ASP A 127 16.85 0.47 -2.08
C ASP A 127 16.20 0.47 -0.71
N ARG A 128 16.02 1.65 -0.13
CA ARG A 128 15.35 1.80 1.16
C ARG A 128 13.88 1.33 1.07
N ASN A 129 13.19 1.73 0.01
CA ASN A 129 11.79 1.34 -0.17
C ASN A 129 11.66 -0.16 -0.48
N ASN A 130 12.63 -0.72 -1.21
CA ASN A 130 12.63 -2.15 -1.47
C ASN A 130 12.70 -2.94 -0.14
N GLY A 131 13.55 -2.50 0.77
CA GLY A 131 13.61 -3.09 2.11
C GLY A 131 12.32 -2.87 2.90
N GLY A 132 11.71 -1.68 2.75
CA GLY A 132 10.43 -1.37 3.38
C GLY A 132 9.31 -2.28 2.89
N TRP A 133 9.23 -2.54 1.59
CA TRP A 133 8.26 -3.48 1.04
C TRP A 133 8.44 -4.87 1.65
N ALA A 134 9.68 -5.34 1.76
CA ALA A 134 9.96 -6.67 2.30
C ALA A 134 9.46 -6.84 3.74
N THR A 135 9.51 -5.80 4.55
CA THR A 135 9.02 -5.85 5.93
C THR A 135 7.51 -5.58 6.03
N LEU A 136 6.96 -4.83 5.09
CA LEU A 136 5.55 -4.45 5.10
C LEU A 136 4.64 -5.59 4.62
N LEU A 137 4.99 -6.24 3.52
CA LEU A 137 4.10 -7.18 2.84
C LEU A 137 3.65 -8.36 3.67
N PRO A 138 4.47 -8.94 4.57
CA PRO A 138 3.96 -10.02 5.44
C PRO A 138 2.76 -9.60 6.28
N HIS A 139 2.69 -8.33 6.69
CA HIS A 139 1.54 -7.81 7.45
C HIS A 139 0.27 -7.80 6.61
N PHE A 140 0.39 -7.40 5.34
CA PHE A 140 -0.75 -7.42 4.43
C PHE A 140 -1.20 -8.85 4.15
N VAL A 141 -0.26 -9.75 3.87
CA VAL A 141 -0.58 -11.16 3.58
C VAL A 141 -1.34 -11.78 4.74
N ALA A 142 -0.88 -11.55 5.96
CA ALA A 142 -1.55 -12.07 7.15
C ALA A 142 -2.95 -11.49 7.32
N ALA A 143 -3.10 -10.19 7.09
CA ALA A 143 -4.40 -9.52 7.20
C ALA A 143 -5.38 -10.02 6.14
N ALA A 144 -4.90 -10.22 4.92
CA ALA A 144 -5.75 -10.71 3.83
C ALA A 144 -6.29 -12.10 4.13
N ALA A 145 -5.46 -12.98 4.69
CA ALA A 145 -5.88 -14.33 5.04
C ALA A 145 -6.79 -14.35 6.26
N GLY A 146 -6.48 -13.55 7.28
CA GLY A 146 -7.19 -13.59 8.56
C GLY A 146 -8.43 -12.72 8.65
N GLY A 147 -8.55 -11.71 7.78
CA GLY A 147 -9.64 -10.75 7.83
C GLY A 147 -10.91 -11.17 7.12
N ARG A 148 -10.97 -12.38 6.58
CA ARG A 148 -12.13 -12.86 5.83
C ARG A 148 -13.30 -13.15 6.76
N PRO A 149 -14.53 -12.89 6.31
CA PRO A 149 -15.70 -13.26 7.10
C PRO A 149 -15.73 -14.75 7.37
N ALA A 150 -16.04 -15.14 8.60
CA ALA A 150 -16.06 -16.54 9.00
C ALA A 150 -17.10 -17.34 8.21
N THR A 151 -18.18 -16.71 7.80
CA THR A 151 -19.26 -17.35 7.08
C THR A 151 -18.84 -17.89 5.71
N THR A 152 -17.78 -17.34 5.13
CA THR A 152 -17.28 -17.81 3.85
C THR A 152 -16.46 -19.09 3.97
N ARG A 153 -16.19 -19.49 5.19
CA ARG A 153 -15.33 -20.62 5.51
C ARG A 153 -16.08 -21.75 6.17
N SER A 154 -17.22 -22.04 5.66
CA SER A 154 -18.03 -23.11 6.23
C SER A 154 -17.24 -24.40 6.28
N PRO A 155 -17.24 -25.07 7.41
CA PRO A 155 -16.54 -26.33 7.54
C PRO A 155 -17.10 -27.40 6.65
#